data_9cb29a7ae112cb7f9b9696312a916ea9
#
_entry.id   9cb29a7ae112cb7f9b9696312a916ea9
#
_cell.length_a   1.000
_cell.length_b   1.000
_cell.length_c   1.000
_cell.angle_alpha   90.00
_cell.angle_beta   90.00
_cell.angle_gamma   90.00
#
_symmetry.space_group_name_H-M   'P 1'
#
loop_
_entity.id
_entity.type
_entity.pdbx_description
1 polymer ?
#
loop_
_entity_poly.entity_id
_entity_poly.type
_entity_poly.pdbx_seq_one_letter_code
_entity_poly.pdbx_strand_id
1 'polypeptide(L)'
;MTTIFLTSGSTWTVPSDWNASGATIECIGPGGNGGKDPNNYGGQGGGYGKVTSPSNINAGDTLSIQIGAGGSTNPTWLKNNASTIIVQGDYGANASAGGSRTQTNIGDVTYNGGVGGTPQGFSGGGGGGGAAGPNGNGARGGNAIHYAGNSSSGGGGAASGGSPGADALNTSPAASGGDASNGSGHGAGGTSASQSGAAGTPQSGYGGPGGGAAYYTTAVAHNAGPGAIGQEWDSTHGAGGGGGGAGGNSGNGADGGLYGGGGGGCGNSNGIAGSGAQGVIVITYTPDSAATVSRSFSCIIG
;
A
#
# COMPACT_ATOMS: atom_id res chain seq x y z
N MET A 1 24.66 8.20 -3.75
CA MET A 1 23.64 7.29 -3.20
C MET A 1 22.86 6.72 -4.36
N THR A 2 22.65 5.41 -4.40
CA THR A 2 21.92 4.68 -5.45
C THR A 2 20.67 4.08 -4.84
N THR A 3 19.52 4.22 -5.51
CA THR A 3 18.25 3.58 -5.11
C THR A 3 17.77 2.66 -6.22
N ILE A 4 17.42 1.42 -5.87
CA ILE A 4 16.93 0.38 -6.78
C ILE A 4 15.52 -0.02 -6.34
N PHE A 5 14.59 -0.09 -7.29
CA PHE A 5 13.22 -0.55 -7.07
C PHE A 5 13.01 -1.91 -7.76
N LEU A 6 12.65 -2.93 -6.97
CA LEU A 6 12.33 -4.26 -7.48
C LEU A 6 10.81 -4.45 -7.40
N THR A 7 10.16 -4.44 -8.55
CA THR A 7 8.70 -4.55 -8.68
C THR A 7 8.26 -5.86 -9.33
N SER A 8 9.21 -6.70 -9.73
CA SER A 8 8.99 -8.01 -10.34
C SER A 8 10.24 -8.87 -10.26
N GLY A 9 10.14 -10.14 -10.66
CA GLY A 9 11.26 -11.08 -10.66
C GLY A 9 11.29 -11.98 -9.43
N SER A 10 12.19 -12.95 -9.45
CA SER A 10 12.41 -13.92 -8.36
C SER A 10 13.85 -13.88 -7.82
N THR A 11 14.72 -13.13 -8.45
CA THR A 11 16.12 -12.96 -8.04
C THR A 11 16.56 -11.51 -8.23
N TRP A 12 17.56 -11.10 -7.45
CA TRP A 12 18.27 -9.83 -7.57
C TRP A 12 19.76 -10.10 -7.55
N THR A 13 20.48 -9.59 -8.56
CA THR A 13 21.96 -9.63 -8.59
C THR A 13 22.49 -8.38 -7.92
N VAL A 14 23.28 -8.58 -6.87
CA VAL A 14 23.89 -7.51 -6.08
C VAL A 14 24.93 -6.78 -6.94
N PRO A 15 24.86 -5.44 -7.08
CA PRO A 15 25.80 -4.68 -7.87
C PRO A 15 27.27 -4.87 -7.46
N SER A 16 28.19 -4.74 -8.39
CA SER A 16 29.63 -4.91 -8.14
C SER A 16 30.24 -3.81 -7.24
N ASP A 17 29.55 -2.69 -7.13
CA ASP A 17 29.89 -1.53 -6.29
C ASP A 17 29.09 -1.51 -4.98
N TRP A 18 28.52 -2.65 -4.59
CA TRP A 18 27.72 -2.79 -3.38
C TRP A 18 28.54 -2.51 -2.12
N ASN A 19 27.99 -1.62 -1.29
CA ASN A 19 28.49 -1.36 0.06
C ASN A 19 27.38 -1.59 1.08
N ALA A 20 27.53 -2.60 1.90
CA ALA A 20 26.55 -2.96 2.94
C ALA A 20 26.51 -1.93 4.08
N SER A 21 27.60 -1.16 4.30
CA SER A 21 27.67 -0.18 5.38
C SER A 21 26.68 0.97 5.13
N GLY A 22 25.68 1.10 5.97
CA GLY A 22 24.63 2.10 5.85
C GLY A 22 23.63 1.83 4.72
N ALA A 23 23.75 0.72 4.00
CA ALA A 23 22.72 0.31 3.04
C ALA A 23 21.41 -0.02 3.74
N THR A 24 20.28 0.24 3.08
CA THR A 24 18.96 -0.16 3.56
C THR A 24 18.26 -1.02 2.52
N ILE A 25 17.53 -2.02 3.00
CA ILE A 25 16.60 -2.81 2.19
C ILE A 25 15.23 -2.73 2.85
N GLU A 26 14.24 -2.28 2.11
CA GLU A 26 12.89 -2.02 2.58
C GLU A 26 11.91 -2.84 1.76
N CYS A 27 10.90 -3.45 2.40
CA CYS A 27 9.85 -4.21 1.74
C CYS A 27 8.48 -3.68 2.12
N ILE A 28 7.63 -3.39 1.14
CA ILE A 28 6.19 -3.24 1.35
C ILE A 28 5.52 -4.50 0.82
N GLY A 29 4.68 -5.12 1.63
CA GLY A 29 3.84 -6.25 1.25
C GLY A 29 2.66 -5.84 0.35
N PRO A 30 2.00 -6.77 -0.34
CA PRO A 30 0.83 -6.46 -1.14
C PRO A 30 -0.37 -6.15 -0.26
N GLY A 31 -1.25 -5.26 -0.73
CA GLY A 31 -2.56 -5.01 -0.13
C GLY A 31 -3.58 -6.11 -0.46
N GLY A 32 -4.55 -6.28 0.40
CA GLY A 32 -5.68 -7.18 0.21
C GLY A 32 -6.76 -6.59 -0.70
N ASN A 33 -7.51 -7.44 -1.38
CA ASN A 33 -8.67 -7.02 -2.17
C ASN A 33 -9.84 -6.64 -1.27
N GLY A 34 -10.62 -5.67 -1.69
CA GLY A 34 -11.94 -5.40 -1.15
C GLY A 34 -12.92 -6.55 -1.44
N GLY A 35 -14.07 -6.51 -0.81
CA GLY A 35 -15.11 -7.53 -0.91
C GLY A 35 -16.40 -7.04 -1.51
N LYS A 36 -17.26 -8.01 -1.80
CA LYS A 36 -18.63 -7.82 -2.23
C LYS A 36 -19.58 -8.64 -1.35
N ASP A 37 -20.87 -8.32 -1.40
CA ASP A 37 -21.91 -8.98 -0.62
C ASP A 37 -21.72 -10.51 -0.53
N PRO A 38 -21.79 -11.11 0.68
CA PRO A 38 -22.10 -10.49 1.99
C PRO A 38 -20.86 -9.88 2.71
N ASN A 39 -19.67 -9.89 2.12
CA ASN A 39 -18.39 -9.50 2.73
C ASN A 39 -17.87 -8.17 2.18
N ASN A 40 -18.64 -7.12 2.23
CA ASN A 40 -18.35 -5.78 1.70
C ASN A 40 -17.24 -5.02 2.46
N TYR A 41 -16.36 -5.72 3.16
CA TYR A 41 -15.20 -5.11 3.84
C TYR A 41 -14.24 -4.48 2.84
N GLY A 42 -13.50 -3.47 3.28
CA GLY A 42 -12.27 -3.08 2.60
C GLY A 42 -11.16 -4.13 2.81
N GLY A 43 -10.19 -4.21 1.89
CA GLY A 43 -8.97 -4.99 2.06
C GLY A 43 -7.98 -4.27 3.00
N GLN A 44 -7.18 -5.02 3.74
CA GLN A 44 -6.11 -4.48 4.57
C GLN A 44 -4.93 -4.02 3.70
N GLY A 45 -4.22 -2.96 4.11
CA GLY A 45 -2.96 -2.56 3.50
C GLY A 45 -1.82 -3.54 3.77
N GLY A 46 -0.79 -3.54 2.93
CA GLY A 46 0.43 -4.32 3.10
C GLY A 46 1.29 -3.83 4.27
N GLY A 47 2.00 -4.74 4.92
CA GLY A 47 2.94 -4.44 5.99
C GLY A 47 4.29 -3.96 5.45
N TYR A 48 5.13 -3.43 6.31
CA TYR A 48 6.45 -2.89 6.01
C TYR A 48 7.52 -3.52 6.88
N GLY A 49 8.67 -3.82 6.27
CA GLY A 49 9.91 -4.21 6.97
C GLY A 49 11.10 -3.46 6.38
N LYS A 50 12.08 -3.14 7.23
CA LYS A 50 13.35 -2.50 6.86
C LYS A 50 14.49 -3.13 7.61
N VAL A 51 15.61 -3.41 6.91
CA VAL A 51 16.89 -3.78 7.49
C VAL A 51 17.94 -2.73 7.10
N THR A 52 18.85 -2.43 8.05
CA THR A 52 19.97 -1.51 7.86
C THR A 52 21.28 -2.26 7.97
N SER A 53 22.25 -1.95 7.12
CA SER A 53 23.56 -2.62 7.06
C SER A 53 23.42 -4.16 7.00
N PRO A 54 22.70 -4.71 6.01
CA PRO A 54 22.36 -6.13 5.96
C PRO A 54 23.62 -7.00 5.87
N SER A 55 23.66 -8.07 6.67
CA SER A 55 24.77 -9.04 6.68
C SER A 55 24.57 -10.16 5.65
N ASN A 56 25.68 -10.83 5.27
CA ASN A 56 25.68 -11.94 4.31
C ASN A 56 25.11 -11.58 2.93
N ILE A 57 25.43 -10.37 2.48
CA ILE A 57 25.18 -9.89 1.10
C ILE A 57 26.48 -9.31 0.58
N ASN A 58 26.99 -9.89 -0.51
CA ASN A 58 28.25 -9.47 -1.13
C ASN A 58 28.02 -9.05 -2.58
N ALA A 59 28.88 -8.19 -3.08
CA ALA A 59 28.87 -7.80 -4.50
C ALA A 59 28.92 -9.04 -5.41
N GLY A 60 28.07 -9.07 -6.42
CA GLY A 60 27.95 -10.18 -7.39
C GLY A 60 27.06 -11.35 -6.92
N ASP A 61 26.58 -11.36 -5.69
CA ASP A 61 25.64 -12.40 -5.22
C ASP A 61 24.32 -12.36 -6.00
N THR A 62 23.72 -13.53 -6.18
CA THR A 62 22.34 -13.63 -6.73
C THR A 62 21.42 -14.10 -5.63
N LEU A 63 20.61 -13.16 -5.11
CA LEU A 63 19.72 -13.38 -3.98
C LEU A 63 18.30 -13.67 -4.43
N SER A 64 17.60 -14.53 -3.68
CA SER A 64 16.19 -14.81 -3.91
C SER A 64 15.32 -13.68 -3.37
N ILE A 65 14.33 -13.27 -4.15
CA ILE A 65 13.32 -12.28 -3.79
C ILE A 65 11.92 -12.79 -4.12
N GLN A 66 10.92 -12.21 -3.48
CA GLN A 66 9.51 -12.37 -3.84
C GLN A 66 8.83 -11.02 -3.80
N ILE A 67 8.11 -10.68 -4.86
CA ILE A 67 7.22 -9.53 -4.89
C ILE A 67 5.78 -10.04 -4.83
N GLY A 68 5.07 -9.72 -3.74
CA GLY A 68 3.69 -10.14 -3.56
C GLY A 68 2.76 -9.40 -4.53
N ALA A 69 1.95 -10.13 -5.28
CA ALA A 69 0.92 -9.54 -6.12
C ALA A 69 -0.26 -9.04 -5.27
N GLY A 70 -0.91 -7.96 -5.69
CA GLY A 70 -2.09 -7.43 -5.01
C GLY A 70 -3.18 -8.49 -4.82
N GLY A 71 -3.79 -8.53 -3.65
CA GLY A 71 -4.80 -9.53 -3.27
C GLY A 71 -4.28 -10.94 -3.03
N SER A 72 -2.98 -11.21 -3.23
CA SER A 72 -2.38 -12.51 -2.93
C SER A 72 -2.06 -12.66 -1.44
N THR A 73 -1.84 -13.91 -1.00
CA THR A 73 -1.35 -14.24 0.34
C THR A 73 0.18 -14.42 0.37
N ASN A 74 0.86 -13.97 -0.68
CA ASN A 74 2.30 -14.05 -0.78
C ASN A 74 2.93 -12.74 -0.30
N PRO A 75 3.77 -12.74 0.75
CA PRO A 75 4.46 -11.53 1.21
C PRO A 75 5.51 -11.06 0.20
N THR A 76 6.01 -9.86 0.37
CA THR A 76 7.20 -9.35 -0.32
C THR A 76 8.41 -9.52 0.59
N TRP A 77 9.46 -10.20 0.12
CA TRP A 77 10.65 -10.46 0.95
C TRP A 77 11.94 -10.57 0.13
N LEU A 78 13.07 -10.42 0.83
CA LEU A 78 14.42 -10.71 0.32
C LEU A 78 15.15 -11.66 1.28
N LYS A 79 15.83 -12.67 0.71
CA LYS A 79 16.71 -13.60 1.42
C LYS A 79 18.18 -13.22 1.20
N ASN A 80 18.99 -13.42 2.24
CA ASN A 80 20.46 -13.34 2.14
C ASN A 80 21.04 -14.65 1.56
N ASN A 81 22.37 -14.73 1.41
CA ASN A 81 23.09 -15.92 0.92
C ASN A 81 22.92 -17.16 1.79
N ALA A 82 22.59 -17.01 3.06
CA ALA A 82 22.25 -18.13 3.95
C ALA A 82 20.79 -18.63 3.74
N SER A 83 20.10 -18.17 2.70
CA SER A 83 18.68 -18.47 2.40
C SER A 83 17.71 -18.06 3.52
N THR A 84 18.11 -17.14 4.38
CA THR A 84 17.30 -16.60 5.46
C THR A 84 16.57 -15.34 4.97
N ILE A 85 15.26 -15.23 5.23
CA ILE A 85 14.53 -13.98 5.00
C ILE A 85 15.04 -12.95 6.01
N ILE A 86 15.63 -11.85 5.52
CA ILE A 86 16.17 -10.78 6.37
C ILE A 86 15.28 -9.56 6.42
N VAL A 87 14.40 -9.42 5.43
CA VAL A 87 13.41 -8.34 5.38
C VAL A 87 12.14 -8.85 4.71
N GLN A 88 10.99 -8.49 5.29
CA GLN A 88 9.68 -8.86 4.76
C GLN A 88 8.64 -7.80 5.09
N GLY A 89 7.86 -7.39 4.09
CA GLY A 89 6.54 -6.78 4.24
C GLY A 89 5.47 -7.86 4.03
N ASP A 90 4.66 -8.12 5.04
CA ASP A 90 3.63 -9.16 4.98
C ASP A 90 2.39 -8.67 4.20
N TYR A 91 1.59 -9.59 3.67
CA TYR A 91 0.42 -9.25 2.88
C TYR A 91 -0.74 -8.72 3.75
N GLY A 92 -1.58 -7.89 3.17
CA GLY A 92 -2.85 -7.46 3.75
C GLY A 92 -3.95 -8.50 3.58
N ALA A 93 -4.84 -8.63 4.57
CA ALA A 93 -6.00 -9.51 4.49
C ALA A 93 -6.96 -9.06 3.38
N ASN A 94 -7.48 -10.02 2.62
CA ASN A 94 -8.61 -9.79 1.74
C ASN A 94 -9.90 -9.61 2.56
N ALA A 95 -10.89 -8.97 1.99
CA ALA A 95 -12.20 -8.77 2.62
C ALA A 95 -12.90 -10.07 3.04
N SER A 96 -12.67 -11.17 2.31
CA SER A 96 -13.17 -12.50 2.67
C SER A 96 -12.68 -13.00 4.05
N ALA A 97 -11.57 -12.45 4.54
CA ALA A 97 -11.04 -12.69 5.88
C ALA A 97 -11.43 -11.56 6.87
N GLY A 98 -12.45 -10.75 6.55
CA GLY A 98 -12.87 -9.61 7.39
C GLY A 98 -11.99 -8.37 7.25
N GLY A 99 -11.15 -8.29 6.21
CA GLY A 99 -10.29 -7.11 5.93
C GLY A 99 -9.24 -6.82 7.01
N SER A 100 -8.93 -7.77 7.88
CA SER A 100 -7.97 -7.61 8.97
C SER A 100 -7.30 -8.93 9.35
N ARG A 101 -5.99 -8.89 9.55
CA ARG A 101 -5.18 -9.97 10.13
C ARG A 101 -3.96 -9.40 10.85
N THR A 102 -3.40 -10.17 11.77
CA THR A 102 -2.08 -9.86 12.31
C THR A 102 -1.01 -10.14 11.26
N GLN A 103 -0.20 -9.14 10.93
CA GLN A 103 0.89 -9.24 9.97
C GLN A 103 2.19 -9.67 10.66
N THR A 104 3.01 -10.48 9.96
CA THR A 104 4.33 -10.94 10.41
C THR A 104 5.39 -10.28 9.53
N ASN A 105 5.74 -9.04 9.82
CA ASN A 105 6.80 -8.30 9.14
C ASN A 105 8.16 -8.66 9.73
N ILE A 106 9.23 -8.63 8.91
CA ILE A 106 10.61 -8.94 9.32
C ILE A 106 11.52 -7.77 8.96
N GLY A 107 12.41 -7.40 9.89
CA GLY A 107 13.38 -6.31 9.73
C GLY A 107 13.74 -5.69 11.08
N ASP A 108 14.68 -4.75 11.08
CA ASP A 108 15.05 -3.94 12.25
C ASP A 108 13.93 -2.97 12.64
N VAL A 109 13.18 -2.49 11.63
CA VAL A 109 12.00 -1.65 11.80
C VAL A 109 10.85 -2.30 11.05
N THR A 110 9.69 -2.43 11.71
CA THR A 110 8.49 -3.00 11.11
C THR A 110 7.25 -2.20 11.44
N TYR A 111 6.33 -2.08 10.48
CA TYR A 111 5.03 -1.45 10.65
C TYR A 111 3.93 -2.28 10.00
N ASN A 112 2.71 -2.17 10.51
CA ASN A 112 1.54 -2.89 9.97
C ASN A 112 0.74 -2.00 9.02
N GLY A 113 0.23 -2.59 7.95
CA GLY A 113 -0.76 -1.95 7.10
C GLY A 113 -2.09 -1.74 7.84
N GLY A 114 -2.81 -0.71 7.43
CA GLY A 114 -4.10 -0.37 7.99
C GLY A 114 -5.16 -1.44 7.70
N VAL A 115 -6.01 -1.72 8.65
CA VAL A 115 -7.15 -2.63 8.45
C VAL A 115 -8.18 -2.02 7.49
N GLY A 116 -8.88 -2.84 6.73
CA GLY A 116 -10.01 -2.40 5.92
C GLY A 116 -11.19 -1.97 6.79
N GLY A 117 -12.00 -1.06 6.28
CA GLY A 117 -13.23 -0.63 6.92
C GLY A 117 -14.29 -1.74 6.91
N THR A 118 -15.18 -1.71 7.90
CA THR A 118 -16.26 -2.68 8.03
C THR A 118 -17.51 -2.23 7.27
N PRO A 119 -18.27 -3.14 6.66
CA PRO A 119 -19.60 -2.83 6.15
C PRO A 119 -20.59 -2.76 7.30
N GLN A 120 -21.65 -1.97 7.13
CA GLN A 120 -22.86 -2.08 7.94
C GLN A 120 -24.06 -2.31 7.02
N GLY A 121 -24.70 -3.46 7.17
CA GLY A 121 -25.83 -3.86 6.33
C GLY A 121 -25.38 -4.32 4.92
N PHE A 122 -26.35 -4.54 4.01
CA PHE A 122 -26.17 -5.16 2.71
C PHE A 122 -25.81 -4.18 1.57
N SER A 123 -25.52 -2.90 1.85
CA SER A 123 -25.51 -1.90 0.79
C SER A 123 -24.33 -0.90 0.83
N GLY A 124 -23.44 -0.98 1.82
CA GLY A 124 -22.31 -0.05 1.90
C GLY A 124 -20.97 -0.77 1.99
N GLY A 125 -20.02 -0.46 1.11
CA GLY A 125 -18.67 -0.99 1.14
C GLY A 125 -17.76 -0.21 2.10
N GLY A 126 -16.92 -0.94 2.86
CA GLY A 126 -15.86 -0.33 3.68
C GLY A 126 -14.70 0.16 2.82
N GLY A 127 -14.00 1.21 3.23
CA GLY A 127 -12.79 1.67 2.57
C GLY A 127 -11.61 0.72 2.79
N GLY A 128 -10.67 0.63 1.84
CA GLY A 128 -9.42 -0.10 1.97
C GLY A 128 -8.47 0.55 2.98
N GLY A 129 -7.63 -0.24 3.64
CA GLY A 129 -6.56 0.27 4.51
C GLY A 129 -5.34 0.74 3.70
N GLY A 130 -4.64 1.75 4.20
CA GLY A 130 -3.37 2.20 3.62
C GLY A 130 -2.22 1.23 3.91
N ALA A 131 -1.22 1.18 3.04
CA ALA A 131 0.00 0.42 3.28
C ALA A 131 0.83 1.00 4.43
N ALA A 132 1.59 0.16 5.13
CA ALA A 132 2.68 0.65 5.97
C ALA A 132 3.85 1.10 5.10
N GLY A 133 4.68 1.99 5.62
CA GLY A 133 5.85 2.52 4.93
C GLY A 133 6.86 3.09 5.91
N PRO A 134 7.90 3.78 5.41
CA PRO A 134 9.02 4.23 6.24
C PRO A 134 8.60 5.18 7.38
N ASN A 135 7.51 5.91 7.25
CA ASN A 135 7.05 6.88 8.24
C ASN A 135 6.07 6.29 9.28
N GLY A 136 5.68 5.01 9.15
CA GLY A 136 4.82 4.39 10.14
C GLY A 136 3.78 3.41 9.59
N ASN A 137 2.84 3.05 10.46
CA ASN A 137 1.73 2.17 10.11
C ASN A 137 0.84 2.79 9.02
N GLY A 138 0.24 1.91 8.21
CA GLY A 138 -0.89 2.33 7.38
C GLY A 138 -2.12 2.62 8.24
N ALA A 139 -2.92 3.58 7.81
CA ALA A 139 -4.15 3.95 8.48
C ALA A 139 -5.34 3.10 8.02
N ARG A 140 -6.30 2.90 8.90
CA ARG A 140 -7.51 2.10 8.62
C ARG A 140 -8.37 2.76 7.54
N GLY A 141 -9.08 1.95 6.77
CA GLY A 141 -10.20 2.42 5.96
C GLY A 141 -11.40 2.80 6.82
N GLY A 142 -12.22 3.71 6.33
CA GLY A 142 -13.47 4.13 6.98
C GLY A 142 -14.54 3.04 6.91
N ASN A 143 -15.43 3.03 7.91
CA ASN A 143 -16.56 2.12 7.97
C ASN A 143 -17.73 2.64 7.14
N ALA A 144 -18.50 1.73 6.54
CA ALA A 144 -19.78 2.05 5.93
C ALA A 144 -20.90 2.11 6.96
N ILE A 145 -21.97 2.86 6.67
CA ILE A 145 -23.22 2.90 7.47
C ILE A 145 -24.42 2.66 6.56
N HIS A 146 -25.39 1.89 7.06
CA HIS A 146 -26.71 1.73 6.44
C HIS A 146 -27.77 2.38 7.32
N TYR A 147 -28.51 3.35 6.79
CA TYR A 147 -29.59 4.01 7.52
C TYR A 147 -30.79 4.34 6.60
N ALA A 148 -31.98 3.88 6.99
CA ALA A 148 -33.28 4.25 6.40
C ALA A 148 -33.33 4.18 4.84
N GLY A 149 -32.75 3.12 4.24
CA GLY A 149 -32.78 2.93 2.79
C GLY A 149 -31.67 3.66 2.01
N ASN A 150 -30.81 4.42 2.68
CA ASN A 150 -29.61 5.04 2.12
C ASN A 150 -28.36 4.33 2.65
N SER A 151 -27.36 4.15 1.78
CA SER A 151 -26.11 3.53 2.13
C SER A 151 -24.98 4.51 1.88
N SER A 152 -24.20 4.79 2.91
CA SER A 152 -22.99 5.59 2.80
C SER A 152 -21.78 4.70 3.03
N SER A 153 -20.74 4.89 2.25
CA SER A 153 -19.54 4.05 2.23
C SER A 153 -18.35 4.74 2.88
N GLY A 154 -17.42 3.95 3.39
CA GLY A 154 -16.21 4.43 4.06
C GLY A 154 -15.12 4.88 3.10
N GLY A 155 -14.38 5.93 3.42
CA GLY A 155 -13.21 6.40 2.69
C GLY A 155 -11.99 5.50 2.88
N GLY A 156 -11.05 5.46 1.94
CA GLY A 156 -9.79 4.73 2.06
C GLY A 156 -8.87 5.33 3.13
N GLY A 157 -8.08 4.51 3.81
CA GLY A 157 -7.05 4.97 4.76
C GLY A 157 -5.79 5.46 4.04
N ALA A 158 -5.07 6.44 4.60
CA ALA A 158 -3.78 6.86 4.07
C ALA A 158 -2.65 5.91 4.46
N ALA A 159 -1.55 5.94 3.73
CA ALA A 159 -0.38 5.11 3.97
C ALA A 159 0.63 5.77 4.91
N SER A 160 1.60 4.98 5.40
CA SER A 160 2.87 5.44 5.99
C SER A 160 2.71 6.56 7.03
N GLY A 161 1.96 6.31 8.09
CA GLY A 161 1.73 7.27 9.18
C GLY A 161 0.66 8.33 8.90
N GLY A 162 -0.08 8.23 7.81
CA GLY A 162 -1.18 9.15 7.50
C GLY A 162 -2.45 8.87 8.33
N SER A 163 -3.52 9.61 8.06
CA SER A 163 -4.77 9.54 8.84
C SER A 163 -5.73 8.46 8.33
N PRO A 164 -6.63 7.98 9.20
CA PRO A 164 -7.70 7.07 8.80
C PRO A 164 -8.63 7.68 7.74
N GLY A 165 -9.19 6.83 6.90
CA GLY A 165 -10.35 7.17 6.10
C GLY A 165 -11.55 7.49 7.00
N ALA A 166 -12.34 8.48 6.60
CA ALA A 166 -13.50 8.87 7.36
C ALA A 166 -14.56 7.77 7.36
N ASP A 167 -15.23 7.59 8.48
CA ASP A 167 -16.42 6.75 8.57
C ASP A 167 -17.59 7.47 7.90
N ALA A 168 -18.48 6.68 7.32
CA ALA A 168 -19.72 7.19 6.76
C ALA A 168 -20.62 7.81 7.83
N LEU A 169 -21.39 8.82 7.49
CA LEU A 169 -22.32 9.51 8.39
C LEU A 169 -23.75 9.35 7.90
N ASN A 170 -24.72 9.31 8.85
CA ASN A 170 -26.16 9.15 8.56
C ASN A 170 -26.79 10.29 7.74
N THR A 171 -26.10 11.42 7.64
CA THR A 171 -26.68 12.66 7.11
C THR A 171 -26.16 13.05 5.74
N SER A 172 -25.31 12.15 5.07
CA SER A 172 -24.60 12.48 3.82
C SER A 172 -23.65 13.71 3.96
N PRO A 173 -22.56 13.86 3.28
CA PRO A 173 -22.10 13.19 2.05
C PRO A 173 -21.31 11.90 2.29
N ALA A 174 -20.84 11.23 1.22
CA ALA A 174 -19.95 10.07 1.31
C ALA A 174 -18.63 10.43 2.00
N ALA A 175 -18.04 9.46 2.68
CA ALA A 175 -16.84 9.67 3.50
C ALA A 175 -15.62 10.03 2.63
N SER A 176 -14.81 10.98 3.07
CA SER A 176 -13.52 11.30 2.45
C SER A 176 -12.46 10.25 2.79
N GLY A 177 -11.44 10.14 1.95
CA GLY A 177 -10.23 9.39 2.25
C GLY A 177 -9.42 9.99 3.40
N GLY A 178 -8.43 9.26 3.89
CA GLY A 178 -7.46 9.76 4.87
C GLY A 178 -6.38 10.62 4.22
N ASP A 179 -5.90 11.64 4.93
CA ASP A 179 -4.80 12.49 4.52
C ASP A 179 -3.44 11.79 4.68
N ALA A 180 -2.48 12.14 3.82
CA ALA A 180 -1.08 11.84 4.05
C ALA A 180 -0.62 12.39 5.41
N SER A 181 0.54 11.97 5.91
CA SER A 181 1.04 12.37 7.23
C SER A 181 1.31 13.88 7.37
N ASN A 182 1.34 14.62 6.26
CA ASN A 182 1.38 16.09 6.25
C ASN A 182 -0.02 16.75 6.42
N GLY A 183 -1.09 15.97 6.56
CA GLY A 183 -2.46 16.48 6.74
C GLY A 183 -3.15 16.91 5.44
N SER A 184 -2.74 16.40 4.28
CA SER A 184 -3.32 16.81 3.00
C SER A 184 -3.44 15.66 1.98
N GLY A 185 -4.13 15.91 0.90
CA GLY A 185 -4.17 15.05 -0.30
C GLY A 185 -5.28 13.99 -0.33
N HIS A 186 -6.17 13.92 0.65
CA HIS A 186 -7.27 12.94 0.65
C HIS A 186 -8.16 13.05 -0.60
N GLY A 187 -8.72 11.94 -1.01
CA GLY A 187 -9.79 11.91 -1.99
C GLY A 187 -11.11 12.38 -1.36
N ALA A 188 -11.74 13.41 -1.92
CA ALA A 188 -13.03 13.87 -1.45
C ALA A 188 -14.12 12.80 -1.68
N GLY A 189 -14.99 12.59 -0.68
CA GLY A 189 -16.21 11.79 -0.85
C GLY A 189 -17.19 12.46 -1.80
N GLY A 190 -18.07 11.68 -2.45
CA GLY A 190 -19.16 12.22 -3.26
C GLY A 190 -20.12 13.05 -2.40
N THR A 191 -20.34 14.33 -2.77
CA THR A 191 -21.10 15.28 -1.96
C THR A 191 -22.59 15.32 -2.28
N SER A 192 -23.05 14.66 -3.33
CA SER A 192 -24.45 14.60 -3.74
C SER A 192 -24.84 13.22 -4.25
N ALA A 193 -26.13 13.00 -4.38
CA ALA A 193 -26.75 11.78 -4.91
C ALA A 193 -26.24 11.30 -6.29
N SER A 194 -25.38 12.06 -6.94
CA SER A 194 -24.89 11.82 -8.29
C SER A 194 -23.37 11.91 -8.42
N GLN A 195 -22.60 11.77 -7.34
CA GLN A 195 -21.15 11.94 -7.41
C GLN A 195 -20.36 10.68 -6.99
N SER A 196 -19.39 10.34 -7.83
CA SER A 196 -18.34 9.39 -7.49
C SER A 196 -17.36 10.00 -6.49
N GLY A 197 -16.69 9.15 -5.71
CA GLY A 197 -15.57 9.59 -4.87
C GLY A 197 -14.39 10.03 -5.72
N ALA A 198 -13.60 10.98 -5.23
CA ALA A 198 -12.38 11.44 -5.88
C ALA A 198 -11.18 10.55 -5.50
N ALA A 199 -10.19 10.47 -6.40
CA ALA A 199 -8.90 9.86 -6.09
C ALA A 199 -8.15 10.66 -5.01
N GLY A 200 -7.29 9.98 -4.26
CA GLY A 200 -6.28 10.65 -3.43
C GLY A 200 -5.28 11.40 -4.31
N THR A 201 -4.74 12.50 -3.82
CA THR A 201 -3.74 13.33 -4.53
C THR A 201 -2.36 13.07 -3.92
N PRO A 202 -1.38 12.50 -4.68
CA PRO A 202 -0.05 12.21 -4.16
C PRO A 202 0.65 13.42 -3.53
N GLN A 203 1.38 13.19 -2.45
CA GLN A 203 2.12 14.21 -1.70
C GLN A 203 3.60 13.85 -1.66
N SER A 204 4.48 14.74 -2.16
CA SER A 204 5.92 14.50 -2.26
C SER A 204 6.56 14.22 -0.88
N GLY A 205 7.30 13.12 -0.78
CA GLY A 205 7.96 12.68 0.46
C GLY A 205 7.05 11.97 1.47
N TYR A 206 5.79 11.69 1.11
CA TYR A 206 4.80 11.08 2.02
C TYR A 206 4.13 9.86 1.40
N GLY A 207 3.52 9.04 2.26
CA GLY A 207 2.66 7.94 1.83
C GLY A 207 1.42 8.42 1.09
N GLY A 208 0.87 7.56 0.25
CA GLY A 208 -0.30 7.88 -0.55
C GLY A 208 -1.55 8.13 0.29
N PRO A 209 -2.26 9.24 0.05
CA PRO A 209 -3.56 9.50 0.65
C PRO A 209 -4.62 8.50 0.21
N GLY A 210 -5.66 8.32 1.02
CA GLY A 210 -6.80 7.46 0.72
C GLY A 210 -7.76 8.05 -0.31
N GLY A 211 -8.44 7.20 -1.08
CA GLY A 211 -9.50 7.58 -2.01
C GLY A 211 -10.83 7.86 -1.31
N GLY A 212 -11.64 8.74 -1.87
CA GLY A 212 -12.96 9.09 -1.36
C GLY A 212 -14.02 8.01 -1.65
N ALA A 213 -15.01 7.88 -0.79
CA ALA A 213 -16.13 6.97 -0.96
C ALA A 213 -17.16 7.50 -1.97
N ALA A 214 -17.94 6.59 -2.57
CA ALA A 214 -19.08 6.96 -3.39
C ALA A 214 -20.34 7.08 -2.54
N TYR A 215 -21.20 8.07 -2.88
CA TYR A 215 -22.53 8.25 -2.29
C TYR A 215 -23.59 7.54 -3.13
N TYR A 216 -24.61 6.99 -2.45
CA TYR A 216 -25.70 6.27 -3.09
C TYR A 216 -27.06 6.86 -2.80
N THR A 217 -27.87 6.98 -3.85
CA THR A 217 -29.33 7.03 -3.81
C THR A 217 -29.91 5.98 -4.75
N THR A 218 -31.15 5.61 -4.55
CA THR A 218 -31.85 4.42 -5.07
C THR A 218 -31.82 4.19 -6.61
N ALA A 219 -31.18 5.04 -7.42
CA ALA A 219 -31.32 4.98 -8.88
C ALA A 219 -30.02 4.92 -9.70
N VAL A 220 -28.85 5.34 -9.19
CA VAL A 220 -27.60 5.43 -9.99
C VAL A 220 -26.41 4.88 -9.22
N ALA A 221 -25.63 4.00 -9.86
CA ALA A 221 -24.39 3.49 -9.34
C ALA A 221 -23.26 4.53 -9.43
N HIS A 222 -22.52 4.74 -8.35
CA HIS A 222 -21.36 5.62 -8.32
C HIS A 222 -20.12 4.86 -7.86
N ASN A 223 -19.00 5.11 -8.52
CA ASN A 223 -17.73 4.48 -8.19
C ASN A 223 -16.98 5.28 -7.12
N ALA A 224 -16.26 4.58 -6.28
CA ALA A 224 -15.33 5.19 -5.33
C ALA A 224 -14.05 5.68 -6.01
N GLY A 225 -13.31 6.57 -5.35
CA GLY A 225 -12.02 7.06 -5.80
C GLY A 225 -10.89 6.12 -5.36
N PRO A 226 -9.87 5.88 -6.21
CA PRO A 226 -8.71 5.07 -5.85
C PRO A 226 -7.84 5.76 -4.81
N GLY A 227 -7.08 4.95 -4.05
CA GLY A 227 -5.99 5.44 -3.23
C GLY A 227 -4.85 5.98 -4.10
N ALA A 228 -4.13 6.98 -3.59
CA ALA A 228 -2.97 7.53 -4.28
C ALA A 228 -1.73 6.66 -4.11
N ILE A 229 -0.80 6.77 -5.06
CA ILE A 229 0.57 6.29 -4.91
C ILE A 229 1.31 7.12 -3.86
N GLY A 230 2.15 6.49 -3.05
CA GLY A 230 3.08 7.20 -2.18
C GLY A 230 4.30 7.74 -2.93
N GLN A 231 4.94 8.72 -2.36
CA GLN A 231 6.10 9.41 -2.94
C GLN A 231 7.26 9.57 -1.92
N GLU A 232 7.45 8.58 -1.03
CA GLU A 232 8.50 8.63 -0.01
C GLU A 232 9.91 8.50 -0.60
N TRP A 233 10.07 7.78 -1.70
CA TRP A 233 11.37 7.58 -2.35
C TRP A 233 11.54 8.40 -3.62
N ASP A 234 10.49 8.47 -4.45
CA ASP A 234 10.44 9.33 -5.65
C ASP A 234 8.97 9.60 -6.07
N SER A 235 8.74 10.28 -7.17
CA SER A 235 7.41 10.64 -7.67
C SER A 235 6.51 9.44 -8.04
N THR A 236 7.05 8.25 -8.10
CA THR A 236 6.38 7.02 -8.57
C THR A 236 6.49 5.85 -7.60
N HIS A 237 7.27 5.99 -6.51
CA HIS A 237 7.50 4.92 -5.54
C HIS A 237 7.29 5.41 -4.12
N GLY A 238 6.39 4.71 -3.43
CA GLY A 238 6.07 4.93 -2.02
C GLY A 238 4.95 4.01 -1.57
N ALA A 239 4.58 4.10 -0.29
CA ALA A 239 3.49 3.32 0.30
C ALA A 239 2.14 3.85 -0.18
N GLY A 240 1.28 3.01 -0.74
CA GLY A 240 0.01 3.39 -1.35
C GLY A 240 -1.14 3.52 -0.37
N GLY A 241 -2.00 4.51 -0.57
CA GLY A 241 -3.25 4.69 0.15
C GLY A 241 -4.31 3.64 -0.19
N GLY A 242 -5.27 3.42 0.66
CA GLY A 242 -6.42 2.53 0.42
C GLY A 242 -7.44 3.13 -0.54
N GLY A 243 -8.13 2.30 -1.30
CA GLY A 243 -9.25 2.71 -2.15
C GLY A 243 -10.52 3.00 -1.34
N GLY A 244 -11.35 3.92 -1.79
CA GLY A 244 -12.65 4.21 -1.19
C GLY A 244 -13.64 3.05 -1.38
N GLY A 245 -14.59 2.91 -0.45
CA GLY A 245 -15.70 1.98 -0.58
C GLY A 245 -16.84 2.55 -1.42
N ALA A 246 -17.65 1.72 -2.06
CA ALA A 246 -18.81 2.13 -2.81
C ALA A 246 -20.11 1.65 -2.15
N GLY A 247 -21.17 2.46 -2.31
CA GLY A 247 -22.51 2.13 -1.87
C GLY A 247 -23.42 1.76 -3.04
N GLY A 248 -24.54 1.07 -2.72
CA GLY A 248 -25.63 0.84 -3.64
C GLY A 248 -25.52 -0.37 -4.55
N ASN A 249 -26.54 -0.53 -5.41
CA ASN A 249 -26.80 -1.78 -6.15
C ASN A 249 -25.76 -2.16 -7.21
N SER A 250 -24.84 -1.28 -7.60
CA SER A 250 -23.84 -1.54 -8.64
C SER A 250 -22.62 -0.63 -8.51
N GLY A 251 -22.42 0.05 -7.37
CA GLY A 251 -21.25 0.89 -7.16
C GLY A 251 -19.97 0.07 -7.00
N ASN A 252 -18.89 0.44 -7.70
CA ASN A 252 -17.61 -0.23 -7.65
C ASN A 252 -16.75 0.37 -6.53
N GLY A 253 -16.20 -0.49 -5.68
CA GLY A 253 -15.11 -0.14 -4.79
C GLY A 253 -13.87 0.22 -5.60
N ALA A 254 -13.01 1.06 -5.05
CA ALA A 254 -11.84 1.54 -5.76
C ALA A 254 -10.57 0.75 -5.38
N ASP A 255 -9.61 0.72 -6.30
CA ASP A 255 -8.33 0.08 -6.10
C ASP A 255 -7.47 0.84 -5.08
N GLY A 256 -6.64 0.09 -4.36
CA GLY A 256 -5.57 0.66 -3.54
C GLY A 256 -4.46 1.25 -4.38
N GLY A 257 -3.80 2.29 -3.86
CA GLY A 257 -2.64 2.91 -4.48
C GLY A 257 -1.39 2.03 -4.42
N LEU A 258 -0.49 2.15 -5.40
CA LEU A 258 0.83 1.51 -5.39
C LEU A 258 1.72 2.18 -4.32
N TYR A 259 2.44 1.44 -3.52
CA TYR A 259 2.49 -0.02 -3.35
C TYR A 259 1.79 -0.42 -2.07
N GLY A 260 1.15 -1.60 -2.09
CA GLY A 260 0.58 -2.20 -0.87
C GLY A 260 -0.75 -1.64 -0.39
N GLY A 261 -1.38 -0.66 -1.06
CA GLY A 261 -2.69 -0.15 -0.67
C GLY A 261 -3.79 -1.22 -0.78
N GLY A 262 -4.71 -1.28 0.18
CA GLY A 262 -5.86 -2.19 0.17
C GLY A 262 -7.00 -1.67 -0.72
N GLY A 263 -7.74 -2.56 -1.37
CA GLY A 263 -8.91 -2.20 -2.20
C GLY A 263 -10.16 -1.91 -1.36
N GLY A 264 -11.03 -1.02 -1.84
CA GLY A 264 -12.33 -0.72 -1.24
C GLY A 264 -13.39 -1.78 -1.53
N GLY A 265 -14.31 -2.00 -0.59
CA GLY A 265 -15.47 -2.87 -0.78
C GLY A 265 -16.52 -2.26 -1.71
N CYS A 266 -17.28 -3.08 -2.44
CA CYS A 266 -18.42 -2.62 -3.24
C CYS A 266 -19.74 -2.74 -2.48
N GLY A 267 -20.80 -2.04 -2.96
CA GLY A 267 -22.06 -1.93 -2.25
C GLY A 267 -22.89 -3.21 -2.18
N ASN A 268 -22.85 -4.04 -3.22
CA ASN A 268 -23.56 -5.32 -3.26
C ASN A 268 -22.96 -6.29 -4.29
N SER A 269 -23.67 -7.41 -4.56
CA SER A 269 -23.24 -8.48 -5.46
C SER A 269 -23.04 -8.08 -6.93
N ASN A 270 -23.60 -6.94 -7.39
CA ASN A 270 -23.50 -6.47 -8.78
C ASN A 270 -22.31 -5.51 -9.00
N GLY A 271 -21.75 -4.93 -7.91
CA GLY A 271 -20.56 -4.09 -7.98
C GLY A 271 -19.26 -4.93 -8.09
N ILE A 272 -18.19 -4.27 -8.49
CA ILE A 272 -16.83 -4.81 -8.51
C ILE A 272 -16.09 -4.26 -7.28
N ALA A 273 -15.53 -5.12 -6.47
CA ALA A 273 -14.67 -4.69 -5.38
C ALA A 273 -13.31 -4.20 -5.91
N GLY A 274 -12.71 -3.25 -5.23
CA GLY A 274 -11.38 -2.75 -5.57
C GLY A 274 -10.29 -3.79 -5.32
N SER A 275 -9.26 -3.78 -6.15
CA SER A 275 -8.08 -4.62 -6.01
C SER A 275 -7.11 -4.02 -5.00
N GLY A 276 -6.42 -4.88 -4.24
CA GLY A 276 -5.23 -4.46 -3.51
C GLY A 276 -4.04 -4.26 -4.47
N ALA A 277 -3.12 -3.40 -4.10
CA ALA A 277 -1.92 -3.14 -4.87
C ALA A 277 -0.78 -4.11 -4.56
N GLN A 278 0.10 -4.36 -5.52
CA GLN A 278 1.30 -5.20 -5.33
C GLN A 278 2.28 -4.60 -4.32
N GLY A 279 3.21 -5.44 -3.84
CA GLY A 279 4.34 -5.00 -3.02
C GLY A 279 5.53 -4.47 -3.83
N VAL A 280 6.57 -4.02 -3.11
CA VAL A 280 7.85 -3.53 -3.68
C VAL A 280 9.00 -3.80 -2.72
N ILE A 281 10.20 -4.01 -3.27
CA ILE A 281 11.47 -3.95 -2.52
C ILE A 281 12.22 -2.72 -2.96
N VAL A 282 12.70 -1.94 -2.00
CA VAL A 282 13.50 -0.73 -2.22
C VAL A 282 14.87 -0.92 -1.58
N ILE A 283 15.92 -0.72 -2.35
CA ILE A 283 17.31 -0.90 -1.92
C ILE A 283 18.03 0.41 -2.11
N THR A 284 18.60 0.96 -1.02
CA THR A 284 19.36 2.21 -1.06
C THR A 284 20.75 1.99 -0.47
N TYR A 285 21.80 2.36 -1.19
CA TYR A 285 23.18 2.22 -0.73
C TYR A 285 24.07 3.34 -1.29
N THR A 286 25.21 3.54 -0.65
CA THR A 286 26.28 4.40 -1.18
C THR A 286 27.29 3.48 -1.89
N PRO A 287 27.47 3.59 -3.22
CA PRO A 287 28.44 2.77 -3.94
C PRO A 287 29.85 2.86 -3.35
N ASP A 288 30.57 1.73 -3.29
CA ASP A 288 31.99 1.78 -3.01
C ASP A 288 32.68 2.59 -4.09
N SER A 289 33.51 3.54 -3.70
CA SER A 289 34.37 4.23 -4.64
C SER A 289 35.29 3.19 -5.31
N ALA A 290 35.23 3.08 -6.64
CA ALA A 290 36.16 2.22 -7.37
C ALA A 290 37.58 2.51 -6.89
N ALA A 291 38.25 1.51 -6.31
CA ALA A 291 39.63 1.65 -5.93
C ALA A 291 40.40 2.07 -7.19
N THR A 292 40.90 3.29 -7.21
CA THR A 292 41.81 3.74 -8.29
C THR A 292 43.01 2.83 -8.24
N VAL A 293 43.07 1.86 -9.17
CA VAL A 293 44.27 1.05 -9.37
C VAL A 293 45.33 2.00 -9.87
N SER A 294 46.13 2.60 -8.96
CA SER A 294 47.33 3.31 -9.32
C SER A 294 48.31 2.28 -9.83
N ARG A 295 48.32 2.08 -11.16
CA ARG A 295 49.41 1.34 -11.83
C ARG A 295 50.67 2.17 -11.68
N SER A 296 51.47 1.87 -10.66
CA SER A 296 52.83 2.35 -10.60
C SER A 296 53.63 1.69 -11.75
N PHE A 297 53.82 2.42 -12.81
CA PHE A 297 54.81 2.02 -13.85
C PHE A 297 56.19 2.23 -13.22
N SER A 298 56.82 1.13 -12.76
CA SER A 298 58.26 1.14 -12.47
C SER A 298 58.98 1.14 -13.80
N CYS A 299 59.52 2.31 -14.17
CA CYS A 299 60.46 2.40 -15.32
C CYS A 299 61.78 1.84 -14.85
N ILE A 300 62.09 0.60 -15.25
CA ILE A 300 63.43 0.04 -15.11
C ILE A 300 64.25 0.63 -16.24
N ILE A 301 65.13 1.62 -15.91
CA ILE A 301 66.17 2.11 -16.82
C ILE A 301 67.35 1.16 -16.64
N GLY A 302 67.64 0.35 -17.69
CA GLY A 302 68.85 -0.47 -17.81
C GLY A 302 70.01 0.28 -18.45
#